data_882fed79e194e5a76d86b6ca7a5eabd5
#
_entry.id   882fed79e194e5a76d86b6ca7a5eabd5
#
_cell.length_a   1.000
_cell.length_b   1.000
_cell.length_c   1.000
_cell.angle_alpha   90.00
_cell.angle_beta   90.00
_cell.angle_gamma   90.00
#
_symmetry.space_group_name_H-M   'P 1'
#
loop_
_entity.id
_entity.type
_entity.pdbx_description
1 polymer ?
#
loop_
_entity_poly.entity_id
_entity_poly.type
_entity_poly.pdbx_seq_one_letter_code
_entity_poly.pdbx_strand_id
1 'polypeptide(L)'
;DFASAAVRAVDAGFELIELHAAHGYLLHQFMSPLSNRRTDEYGGSFENRIRFTLEVFQAIKQAVPENYPVGIRLSATDWMESTATESWDIDSTVGLSKALEQLGAAYIHVSSGGLHVEQDIQIKPKYQVPFAHAVKQAVKIPVIAVGLITEAKQAEHILEAQEADAIGLARAMLYDPRWPWHAAAE
;
A
#
# COMPACT_ATOMS: atom_id res chain seq x y z
N ASP A 1 13.69 5.43 14.25
CA ASP A 1 12.88 4.32 14.78
C ASP A 1 12.53 3.28 13.72
N PHE A 2 12.01 3.65 12.50
CA PHE A 2 11.66 2.71 11.43
C PHE A 2 12.85 1.84 10.99
N ALA A 3 13.99 2.47 10.70
CA ALA A 3 15.22 1.76 10.32
C ALA A 3 15.69 0.78 11.41
N SER A 4 15.64 1.19 12.67
CA SER A 4 16.01 0.30 13.79
C SER A 4 15.02 -0.88 13.95
N ALA A 5 13.73 -0.66 13.65
CA ALA A 5 12.75 -1.75 13.63
C ALA A 5 13.03 -2.72 12.48
N ALA A 6 13.41 -2.20 11.31
CA ALA A 6 13.77 -3.02 10.15
C ALA A 6 14.99 -3.91 10.44
N VAL A 7 16.04 -3.35 11.07
CA VAL A 7 17.22 -4.15 11.49
C VAL A 7 16.81 -5.28 12.42
N ARG A 8 15.99 -5.00 13.45
CA ARG A 8 15.52 -6.06 14.37
C ARG A 8 14.69 -7.13 13.65
N ALA A 9 13.91 -6.76 12.61
CA ALA A 9 13.17 -7.74 11.82
C ALA A 9 14.12 -8.65 11.02
N VAL A 10 15.16 -8.07 10.41
CA VAL A 10 16.21 -8.85 9.72
C VAL A 10 16.89 -9.80 10.70
N ASP A 11 17.32 -9.30 11.87
CA ASP A 11 17.99 -10.10 12.91
C ASP A 11 17.09 -11.23 13.44
N ALA A 12 15.77 -11.01 13.46
CA ALA A 12 14.78 -12.01 13.84
C ALA A 12 14.50 -13.06 12.74
N GLY A 13 15.09 -12.91 11.54
CA GLY A 13 14.98 -13.88 10.45
C GLY A 13 13.76 -13.68 9.55
N PHE A 14 13.09 -12.53 9.56
CA PHE A 14 12.10 -12.21 8.55
C PHE A 14 12.79 -12.07 7.18
N GLU A 15 12.14 -12.53 6.12
CA GLU A 15 12.71 -12.56 4.77
C GLU A 15 12.34 -11.34 3.93
N LEU A 16 11.36 -10.55 4.37
CA LEU A 16 10.96 -9.28 3.75
C LEU A 16 10.39 -8.31 4.79
N ILE A 17 10.37 -7.02 4.46
CA ILE A 17 9.77 -5.97 5.28
C ILE A 17 8.72 -5.24 4.44
N GLU A 18 7.55 -4.97 5.03
CA GLU A 18 6.55 -4.08 4.46
C GLU A 18 6.42 -2.83 5.33
N LEU A 19 6.79 -1.66 4.78
CA LEU A 19 6.58 -0.38 5.43
C LEU A 19 5.09 -0.03 5.40
N HIS A 20 4.48 0.14 6.57
CA HIS A 20 3.07 0.51 6.65
C HIS A 20 2.89 2.02 6.51
N ALA A 21 2.35 2.44 5.37
CA ALA A 21 2.09 3.83 5.03
C ALA A 21 0.61 4.07 4.66
N ALA A 22 -0.30 3.39 5.36
CA ALA A 22 -1.73 3.37 5.06
C ALA A 22 -2.59 3.59 6.32
N HIS A 23 -3.91 3.61 6.13
CA HIS A 23 -4.97 3.47 7.14
C HIS A 23 -4.92 4.51 8.28
N GLY A 24 -4.56 5.77 7.97
CA GLY A 24 -4.55 6.86 8.93
C GLY A 24 -3.37 6.85 9.91
N TYR A 25 -2.39 5.95 9.72
CA TYR A 25 -1.19 5.95 10.53
C TYR A 25 -0.17 6.99 10.04
N LEU A 26 0.93 7.14 10.78
CA LEU A 26 1.85 8.27 10.69
C LEU A 26 2.22 8.70 9.27
N LEU A 27 2.66 7.77 8.42
CA LEU A 27 3.07 8.12 7.05
C LEU A 27 1.89 8.57 6.20
N HIS A 28 0.73 7.90 6.33
CA HIS A 28 -0.50 8.33 5.65
C HIS A 28 -0.92 9.74 6.11
N GLN A 29 -0.80 10.06 7.40
CA GLN A 29 -1.11 11.38 7.93
C GLN A 29 -0.21 12.48 7.35
N PHE A 30 1.05 12.18 7.02
CA PHE A 30 1.92 13.13 6.32
C PHE A 30 1.55 13.30 4.85
N MET A 31 1.09 12.25 4.18
CA MET A 31 0.78 12.27 2.75
C MET A 31 -0.54 12.96 2.43
N SER A 32 -1.59 12.72 3.23
CA SER A 32 -2.91 13.27 2.96
C SER A 32 -3.04 14.75 3.35
N PRO A 33 -3.58 15.59 2.45
CA PRO A 33 -3.87 16.98 2.76
C PRO A 33 -5.01 17.15 3.79
N LEU A 34 -5.80 16.10 4.05
CA LEU A 34 -6.82 16.13 5.11
C LEU A 34 -6.21 16.28 6.50
N SER A 35 -5.11 15.61 6.76
CA SER A 35 -4.41 15.61 8.06
C SER A 35 -3.17 16.49 8.08
N ASN A 36 -2.44 16.59 6.95
CA ASN A 36 -1.21 17.36 6.87
C ASN A 36 -1.50 18.84 6.60
N ARG A 37 -1.48 19.67 7.65
CA ARG A 37 -1.66 21.13 7.62
C ARG A 37 -0.33 21.88 7.81
N ARG A 38 0.81 21.21 7.61
CA ARG A 38 2.14 21.80 7.77
C ARG A 38 2.42 22.82 6.67
N THR A 39 3.25 23.81 7.00
CA THR A 39 3.67 24.89 6.11
C THR A 39 5.18 24.88 5.84
N ASP A 40 5.88 23.85 6.33
CA ASP A 40 7.30 23.61 6.10
C ASP A 40 7.51 22.64 4.92
N GLU A 41 8.73 22.15 4.77
CA GLU A 41 9.16 21.23 3.71
C GLU A 41 8.48 19.86 3.70
N TYR A 42 7.64 19.55 4.70
CA TYR A 42 6.86 18.32 4.80
C TYR A 42 5.37 18.53 4.57
N GLY A 43 4.92 19.74 4.14
CA GLY A 43 3.53 20.05 3.92
C GLY A 43 3.29 20.92 2.69
N GLY A 44 2.02 21.15 2.35
CA GLY A 44 1.62 21.92 1.18
C GLY A 44 1.63 21.08 -0.10
N SER A 45 2.66 21.18 -0.93
CA SER A 45 2.70 20.49 -2.23
C SER A 45 2.77 18.95 -2.10
N PHE A 46 2.41 18.25 -3.16
CA PHE A 46 2.51 16.79 -3.25
C PHE A 46 3.92 16.31 -2.87
N GLU A 47 4.95 16.90 -3.46
CA GLU A 47 6.36 16.52 -3.23
C GLU A 47 6.76 16.67 -1.77
N ASN A 48 6.29 17.72 -1.11
CA ASN A 48 6.54 17.94 0.31
C ASN A 48 5.82 16.92 1.19
N ARG A 49 4.55 16.62 0.88
CA ARG A 49 3.76 15.66 1.65
C ARG A 49 4.31 14.24 1.57
N ILE A 50 4.84 13.81 0.43
CA ILE A 50 5.44 12.47 0.27
C ILE A 50 6.88 12.38 0.78
N ARG A 51 7.57 13.50 1.01
CA ARG A 51 8.98 13.58 1.41
C ARG A 51 9.29 12.68 2.60
N PHE A 52 8.54 12.78 3.68
CA PHE A 52 8.78 11.99 4.88
C PHE A 52 8.68 10.48 4.62
N THR A 53 7.70 10.05 3.83
CA THR A 53 7.55 8.64 3.44
C THR A 53 8.75 8.14 2.65
N LEU A 54 9.25 8.94 1.69
CA LEU A 54 10.43 8.59 0.89
C LEU A 54 11.71 8.54 1.75
N GLU A 55 11.90 9.50 2.67
CA GLU A 55 13.04 9.50 3.60
C GLU A 55 13.03 8.30 4.54
N VAL A 56 11.87 7.93 5.07
CA VAL A 56 11.72 6.72 5.91
C VAL A 56 12.03 5.47 5.09
N PHE A 57 11.52 5.38 3.86
CA PHE A 57 11.78 4.24 2.98
C PHE A 57 13.27 4.11 2.66
N GLN A 58 13.95 5.21 2.30
CA GLN A 58 15.39 5.24 2.05
C GLN A 58 16.20 4.85 3.30
N ALA A 59 15.82 5.35 4.47
CA ALA A 59 16.50 5.01 5.73
C ALA A 59 16.39 3.51 6.06
N ILE A 60 15.25 2.87 5.75
CA ILE A 60 15.10 1.42 5.89
C ILE A 60 16.02 0.70 4.88
N LYS A 61 15.98 1.09 3.60
CA LYS A 61 16.82 0.49 2.54
C LYS A 61 18.32 0.57 2.86
N GLN A 62 18.77 1.65 3.48
CA GLN A 62 20.17 1.84 3.90
C GLN A 62 20.54 1.01 5.12
N ALA A 63 19.56 0.65 5.96
CA ALA A 63 19.81 -0.06 7.23
C ALA A 63 19.74 -1.59 7.10
N VAL A 64 19.16 -2.12 6.01
CA VAL A 64 19.05 -3.56 5.74
C VAL A 64 20.05 -4.00 4.68
N PRO A 65 20.35 -5.32 4.54
CA PRO A 65 21.23 -5.80 3.47
C PRO A 65 20.80 -5.34 2.06
N GLU A 66 21.74 -5.09 1.16
CA GLU A 66 21.53 -4.47 -0.16
C GLU A 66 20.38 -5.13 -0.97
N ASN A 67 20.30 -6.45 -0.99
CA ASN A 67 19.30 -7.20 -1.75
C ASN A 67 18.08 -7.60 -0.91
N TYR A 68 17.93 -7.05 0.30
CA TYR A 68 16.80 -7.38 1.15
C TYR A 68 15.51 -6.74 0.61
N PRO A 69 14.43 -7.52 0.41
CA PRO A 69 13.19 -6.98 -0.16
C PRO A 69 12.46 -6.08 0.84
N VAL A 70 12.27 -4.83 0.46
CA VAL A 70 11.47 -3.86 1.21
C VAL A 70 10.34 -3.39 0.30
N GLY A 71 9.11 -3.71 0.68
CA GLY A 71 7.90 -3.22 0.06
C GLY A 71 7.22 -2.15 0.90
N ILE A 72 6.10 -1.65 0.40
CA ILE A 72 5.31 -0.64 1.10
C ILE A 72 3.81 -0.88 0.90
N ARG A 73 3.03 -0.66 1.96
CA ARG A 73 1.57 -0.69 1.90
C ARG A 73 1.01 0.73 1.96
N LEU A 74 0.16 1.07 0.98
CA LEU A 74 -0.42 2.39 0.79
C LEU A 74 -1.94 2.35 0.90
N SER A 75 -2.56 3.43 1.39
CA SER A 75 -3.96 3.73 1.11
C SER A 75 -4.05 4.49 -0.20
N ALA A 76 -4.73 3.92 -1.19
CA ALA A 76 -4.81 4.47 -2.54
C ALA A 76 -5.65 5.76 -2.61
N THR A 77 -6.62 5.91 -1.72
CA THR A 77 -7.51 7.06 -1.63
C THR A 77 -8.01 7.21 -0.20
N ASP A 78 -8.36 8.41 0.19
CA ASP A 78 -9.07 8.73 1.44
C ASP A 78 -10.58 8.47 1.36
N TRP A 79 -11.11 8.15 0.17
CA TRP A 79 -12.54 8.01 -0.10
C TRP A 79 -13.35 9.28 0.21
N MET A 80 -12.81 10.44 -0.21
CA MET A 80 -13.42 11.75 0.00
C MET A 80 -13.73 12.46 -1.34
N GLU A 81 -13.73 11.73 -2.46
CA GLU A 81 -13.92 12.28 -3.81
C GLU A 81 -15.31 12.90 -4.01
N SER A 82 -16.29 12.50 -3.21
CA SER A 82 -17.65 13.10 -3.21
C SER A 82 -17.71 14.46 -2.51
N THR A 83 -16.63 14.88 -1.84
CA THR A 83 -16.55 16.16 -1.13
C THR A 83 -15.76 17.18 -1.93
N ALA A 84 -15.92 18.47 -1.61
CA ALA A 84 -15.10 19.53 -2.19
C ALA A 84 -13.73 19.70 -1.50
N THR A 85 -13.39 18.80 -0.57
CA THR A 85 -12.17 18.89 0.24
C THR A 85 -11.04 18.15 -0.48
N GLU A 86 -9.89 18.80 -0.64
CA GLU A 86 -8.68 18.16 -1.15
C GLU A 86 -8.29 16.99 -0.25
N SER A 87 -8.09 15.83 -0.84
CA SER A 87 -7.78 14.57 -0.14
C SER A 87 -6.72 13.79 -0.90
N TRP A 88 -6.20 12.73 -0.28
CA TRP A 88 -5.32 11.80 -0.95
C TRP A 88 -6.12 10.92 -1.91
N ASP A 89 -5.64 10.81 -3.14
CA ASP A 89 -6.33 10.15 -4.25
C ASP A 89 -5.44 9.14 -5.00
N ILE A 90 -6.02 8.46 -5.97
CA ILE A 90 -5.30 7.44 -6.76
C ILE A 90 -4.16 8.06 -7.60
N ASP A 91 -4.30 9.27 -8.12
CA ASP A 91 -3.25 9.91 -8.92
C ASP A 91 -2.03 10.22 -8.04
N SER A 92 -2.26 10.68 -6.83
CA SER A 92 -1.22 10.88 -5.79
C SER A 92 -0.54 9.55 -5.44
N THR A 93 -1.30 8.47 -5.29
CA THR A 93 -0.75 7.13 -5.02
C THR A 93 0.08 6.61 -6.17
N VAL A 94 -0.34 6.81 -7.41
CA VAL A 94 0.44 6.47 -8.61
C VAL A 94 1.73 7.27 -8.67
N GLY A 95 1.69 8.58 -8.39
CA GLY A 95 2.87 9.43 -8.32
C GLY A 95 3.89 8.95 -7.28
N LEU A 96 3.43 8.65 -6.07
CA LEU A 96 4.26 8.10 -5.00
C LEU A 96 4.83 6.72 -5.37
N SER A 97 4.02 5.85 -5.98
CA SER A 97 4.46 4.49 -6.37
C SER A 97 5.62 4.54 -7.37
N LYS A 98 5.59 5.47 -8.33
CA LYS A 98 6.70 5.70 -9.27
C LYS A 98 7.97 6.18 -8.56
N ALA A 99 7.84 7.06 -7.58
CA ALA A 99 8.99 7.53 -6.79
C ALA A 99 9.59 6.40 -5.94
N LEU A 100 8.75 5.55 -5.35
CA LEU A 100 9.19 4.38 -4.58
C LEU A 100 9.86 3.32 -5.46
N GLU A 101 9.36 3.07 -6.68
CA GLU A 101 10.01 2.21 -7.66
C GLU A 101 11.43 2.71 -7.98
N GLN A 102 11.62 4.01 -8.19
CA GLN A 102 12.94 4.61 -8.43
C GLN A 102 13.89 4.45 -7.23
N LEU A 103 13.35 4.37 -6.01
CA LEU A 103 14.11 4.10 -4.78
C LEU A 103 14.33 2.60 -4.53
N GLY A 104 13.91 1.74 -5.44
CA GLY A 104 14.12 0.29 -5.36
C GLY A 104 13.15 -0.41 -4.41
N ALA A 105 11.90 0.01 -4.35
CA ALA A 105 10.85 -0.74 -3.69
C ALA A 105 10.68 -2.12 -4.34
N ALA A 106 10.57 -3.17 -3.52
CA ALA A 106 10.42 -4.53 -4.00
C ALA A 106 8.99 -4.81 -4.52
N TYR A 107 7.99 -4.14 -3.95
CA TYR A 107 6.58 -4.23 -4.35
C TYR A 107 5.76 -3.09 -3.75
N ILE A 108 4.56 -2.87 -4.29
CA ILE A 108 3.54 -1.97 -3.73
C ILE A 108 2.32 -2.80 -3.33
N HIS A 109 1.88 -2.70 -2.08
CA HIS A 109 0.66 -3.32 -1.58
C HIS A 109 -0.44 -2.26 -1.48
N VAL A 110 -1.49 -2.39 -2.29
CA VAL A 110 -2.50 -1.35 -2.47
C VAL A 110 -3.75 -1.65 -1.66
N SER A 111 -3.98 -0.83 -0.63
CA SER A 111 -5.19 -0.79 0.20
C SER A 111 -5.91 0.54 0.01
N SER A 112 -6.80 0.96 0.91
CA SER A 112 -7.46 2.26 0.85
C SER A 112 -8.07 2.70 2.17
N GLY A 113 -8.32 4.00 2.32
CA GLY A 113 -9.03 4.61 3.44
C GLY A 113 -8.33 4.55 4.79
N GLY A 114 -9.12 4.72 5.84
CA GLY A 114 -8.69 4.62 7.24
C GLY A 114 -8.25 5.93 7.88
N LEU A 115 -8.32 7.07 7.17
CA LEU A 115 -7.88 8.35 7.69
C LEU A 115 -9.03 9.22 8.25
N HIS A 116 -10.16 9.27 7.57
CA HIS A 116 -11.24 10.21 7.90
C HIS A 116 -12.53 9.47 8.28
N VAL A 117 -13.30 10.03 9.23
CA VAL A 117 -14.54 9.38 9.70
C VAL A 117 -15.68 9.48 8.68
N GLU A 118 -15.64 10.47 7.78
CA GLU A 118 -16.64 10.70 6.72
C GLU A 118 -16.27 10.03 5.39
N GLN A 119 -15.25 9.14 5.38
CA GLN A 119 -14.88 8.38 4.18
C GLN A 119 -16.07 7.58 3.64
N ASP A 120 -16.35 7.72 2.35
CA ASP A 120 -17.47 7.03 1.69
C ASP A 120 -16.97 5.75 0.97
N ILE A 121 -16.62 4.74 1.77
CA ILE A 121 -16.11 3.47 1.23
C ILE A 121 -17.25 2.63 0.69
N GLN A 122 -17.27 2.39 -0.61
CA GLN A 122 -18.21 1.48 -1.27
C GLN A 122 -17.77 0.01 -1.08
N ILE A 123 -18.10 -0.55 0.08
CA ILE A 123 -17.67 -1.90 0.47
C ILE A 123 -18.41 -2.97 -0.37
N LYS A 124 -17.64 -3.65 -1.24
CA LYS A 124 -18.08 -4.77 -2.06
C LYS A 124 -16.90 -5.70 -2.38
N PRO A 125 -17.13 -6.93 -2.84
CA PRO A 125 -16.03 -7.80 -3.26
C PRO A 125 -15.10 -7.10 -4.26
N LYS A 126 -13.78 -7.20 -4.04
CA LYS A 126 -12.71 -6.62 -4.88
C LYS A 126 -12.71 -5.08 -4.96
N TYR A 127 -13.31 -4.35 -4.00
CA TYR A 127 -13.50 -2.89 -4.08
C TYR A 127 -12.19 -2.07 -4.21
N GLN A 128 -11.06 -2.63 -3.83
CA GLN A 128 -9.75 -1.97 -3.94
C GLN A 128 -8.94 -2.43 -5.16
N VAL A 129 -9.38 -3.47 -5.87
CA VAL A 129 -8.68 -4.00 -7.05
C VAL A 129 -8.48 -2.96 -8.16
N PRO A 130 -9.45 -2.07 -8.47
CA PRO A 130 -9.23 -1.00 -9.45
C PRO A 130 -8.04 -0.09 -9.12
N PHE A 131 -7.77 0.15 -7.85
CA PHE A 131 -6.61 0.96 -7.43
C PHE A 131 -5.30 0.18 -7.62
N ALA A 132 -5.28 -1.11 -7.27
CA ALA A 132 -4.13 -1.96 -7.54
C ALA A 132 -3.81 -2.01 -9.05
N HIS A 133 -4.84 -2.14 -9.89
CA HIS A 133 -4.69 -2.10 -11.33
C HIS A 133 -4.10 -0.77 -11.83
N ALA A 134 -4.60 0.37 -11.34
CA ALA A 134 -4.06 1.69 -11.71
C ALA A 134 -2.58 1.84 -11.36
N VAL A 135 -2.18 1.38 -10.18
CA VAL A 135 -0.76 1.36 -9.77
C VAL A 135 0.04 0.42 -10.68
N LYS A 136 -0.45 -0.80 -10.92
CA LYS A 136 0.22 -1.80 -11.79
C LYS A 136 0.46 -1.29 -13.21
N GLN A 137 -0.45 -0.51 -13.78
CA GLN A 137 -0.25 0.12 -15.09
C GLN A 137 0.84 1.19 -15.10
N ALA A 138 1.23 1.69 -13.93
CA ALA A 138 2.14 2.82 -13.78
C ALA A 138 3.57 2.44 -13.34
N VAL A 139 3.76 1.24 -12.77
CA VAL A 139 5.04 0.73 -12.28
C VAL A 139 5.35 -0.65 -12.87
N LYS A 140 6.63 -1.06 -12.81
CA LYS A 140 7.11 -2.37 -13.31
C LYS A 140 7.32 -3.38 -12.19
N ILE A 141 7.39 -2.91 -10.95
CA ILE A 141 7.54 -3.78 -9.77
C ILE A 141 6.21 -4.46 -9.42
N PRO A 142 6.23 -5.60 -8.74
CA PRO A 142 5.03 -6.32 -8.34
C PRO A 142 4.04 -5.47 -7.55
N VAL A 143 2.75 -5.66 -7.82
CA VAL A 143 1.65 -5.00 -7.12
C VAL A 143 0.76 -6.04 -6.46
N ILE A 144 0.47 -5.86 -5.17
CA ILE A 144 -0.39 -6.73 -4.38
C ILE A 144 -1.76 -6.07 -4.25
N ALA A 145 -2.81 -6.77 -4.64
CA ALA A 145 -4.20 -6.37 -4.42
C ALA A 145 -4.75 -7.00 -3.13
N VAL A 146 -5.59 -6.25 -2.43
CA VAL A 146 -6.35 -6.70 -1.25
C VAL A 146 -7.74 -6.08 -1.26
N GLY A 147 -8.69 -6.65 -0.56
CA GLY A 147 -10.00 -6.03 -0.34
C GLY A 147 -11.19 -6.93 -0.66
N LEU A 148 -11.68 -7.68 0.34
CA LEU A 148 -12.80 -8.61 0.23
C LEU A 148 -12.65 -9.60 -0.96
N ILE A 149 -11.44 -10.10 -1.15
CA ILE A 149 -11.15 -11.24 -2.00
C ILE A 149 -11.27 -12.47 -1.09
N THR A 150 -12.28 -13.31 -1.33
CA THR A 150 -12.62 -14.43 -0.45
C THR A 150 -12.62 -15.77 -1.17
N GLU A 151 -12.81 -15.76 -2.49
CA GLU A 151 -12.95 -16.96 -3.32
C GLU A 151 -11.72 -17.14 -4.21
N ALA A 152 -11.31 -18.39 -4.43
CA ALA A 152 -10.19 -18.76 -5.29
C ALA A 152 -10.36 -18.20 -6.71
N LYS A 153 -11.55 -18.35 -7.30
CA LYS A 153 -11.86 -17.83 -8.64
C LYS A 153 -11.78 -16.31 -8.75
N GLN A 154 -12.08 -15.57 -7.67
CA GLN A 154 -11.87 -14.11 -7.66
C GLN A 154 -10.38 -13.76 -7.69
N ALA A 155 -9.58 -14.47 -6.89
CA ALA A 155 -8.13 -14.27 -6.84
C ALA A 155 -7.48 -14.60 -8.19
N GLU A 156 -7.80 -15.75 -8.76
CA GLU A 156 -7.30 -16.19 -10.07
C GLU A 156 -7.65 -15.20 -11.18
N HIS A 157 -8.91 -14.77 -11.25
CA HIS A 157 -9.36 -13.81 -12.26
C HIS A 157 -8.60 -12.47 -12.20
N ILE A 158 -8.27 -11.98 -10.99
CA ILE A 158 -7.49 -10.74 -10.83
C ILE A 158 -6.08 -10.90 -11.44
N LEU A 159 -5.45 -12.07 -11.22
CA LEU A 159 -4.13 -12.37 -11.75
C LEU A 159 -4.15 -12.57 -13.27
N GLU A 160 -5.09 -13.36 -13.79
CA GLU A 160 -5.29 -13.60 -15.24
C GLU A 160 -5.59 -12.31 -16.00
N ALA A 161 -6.42 -11.42 -15.41
CA ALA A 161 -6.73 -10.11 -15.97
C ALA A 161 -5.58 -9.10 -15.83
N GLN A 162 -4.48 -9.49 -15.21
CA GLN A 162 -3.33 -8.63 -14.93
C GLN A 162 -3.69 -7.37 -14.15
N GLU A 163 -4.68 -7.47 -13.25
CA GLU A 163 -5.07 -6.38 -12.36
C GLU A 163 -4.12 -6.23 -11.15
N ALA A 164 -3.42 -7.31 -10.80
CA ALA A 164 -2.35 -7.35 -9.78
C ALA A 164 -1.38 -8.51 -10.08
N ASP A 165 -0.26 -8.58 -9.36
CA ASP A 165 0.73 -9.66 -9.44
C ASP A 165 0.60 -10.67 -8.30
N ALA A 166 0.00 -10.24 -7.18
CA ALA A 166 -0.27 -11.08 -6.02
C ALA A 166 -1.53 -10.62 -5.28
N ILE A 167 -2.06 -11.52 -4.46
CA ILE A 167 -3.29 -11.31 -3.68
C ILE A 167 -2.99 -11.31 -2.19
N GLY A 168 -3.40 -10.25 -1.50
CA GLY A 168 -3.38 -10.16 -0.05
C GLY A 168 -4.69 -10.67 0.55
N LEU A 169 -4.60 -11.68 1.41
CA LEU A 169 -5.73 -12.23 2.15
C LEU A 169 -5.54 -11.99 3.65
N ALA A 170 -6.57 -11.50 4.33
CA ALA A 170 -6.57 -11.33 5.78
C ALA A 170 -7.69 -12.15 6.44
N ARG A 171 -8.90 -11.61 6.48
CA ARG A 171 -10.05 -12.28 7.14
C ARG A 171 -10.40 -13.63 6.53
N ALA A 172 -10.21 -13.81 5.21
CA ALA A 172 -10.41 -15.10 4.55
C ALA A 172 -9.49 -16.17 5.15
N MET A 173 -8.21 -15.84 5.39
CA MET A 173 -7.25 -16.76 6.04
C MET A 173 -7.53 -17.01 7.51
N LEU A 174 -8.13 -16.04 8.23
CA LEU A 174 -8.57 -16.26 9.61
C LEU A 174 -9.79 -17.20 9.69
N TYR A 175 -10.68 -17.08 8.71
CA TYR A 175 -11.86 -17.96 8.60
C TYR A 175 -11.50 -19.37 8.12
N ASP A 176 -10.65 -19.47 7.12
CA ASP A 176 -10.12 -20.71 6.56
C ASP A 176 -8.58 -20.67 6.48
N PRO A 177 -7.86 -21.16 7.52
CA PRO A 177 -6.39 -21.19 7.50
C PRO A 177 -5.79 -22.07 6.41
N ARG A 178 -6.59 -22.93 5.77
CA ARG A 178 -6.19 -23.80 4.65
C ARG A 178 -6.67 -23.29 3.31
N TRP A 179 -7.12 -22.05 3.25
CA TRP A 179 -7.64 -21.44 2.02
C TRP A 179 -6.76 -21.68 0.78
N PRO A 180 -5.40 -21.57 0.82
CA PRO A 180 -4.57 -21.84 -0.35
C PRO A 180 -4.63 -23.29 -0.83
N TRP A 181 -4.78 -24.24 0.10
CA TRP A 181 -4.91 -25.67 -0.25
C TRP A 181 -6.27 -25.97 -0.87
N HIS A 182 -7.32 -25.37 -0.35
CA HIS A 182 -8.67 -25.51 -0.92
C HIS A 182 -8.70 -24.86 -2.32
N ALA A 183 -8.14 -23.65 -2.48
CA ALA A 183 -8.04 -22.98 -3.77
C ALA A 183 -7.25 -23.79 -4.82
N ALA A 184 -6.20 -24.50 -4.39
CA ALA A 184 -5.41 -25.35 -5.29
C ALA A 184 -6.10 -26.67 -5.67
N ALA A 185 -7.18 -27.03 -4.98
CA ALA A 185 -7.95 -28.26 -5.23
C ALA A 185 -9.19 -28.03 -6.12
N GLU A 186 -9.58 -26.79 -6.37
CA GLU A 186 -10.70 -26.38 -7.25
C GLU A 186 -10.26 -26.37 -8.73
#